data_503b05f2af63f4c454f14c0f9a765d7f
#
_entry.id   503b05f2af63f4c454f14c0f9a765d7f
#
_cell.length_a   1.000
_cell.length_b   1.000
_cell.length_c   1.000
_cell.angle_alpha   90.00
_cell.angle_beta   90.00
_cell.angle_gamma   90.00
#
_symmetry.space_group_name_H-M   'P 1'
#
loop_
_entity.id
_entity.type
_entity.pdbx_description
1 polymer ?
#
loop_
_entity_poly.entity_id
_entity_poly.type
_entity_poly.pdbx_seq_one_letter_code
_entity_poly.pdbx_strand_id
1 'polypeptide(L)'
;MAVYGEGGAIVPSVARAIRVLELLASAPDGLTLTEVARALEMPPSSALAICTTLRQEGLANRTRDRRYTLGPGILSLAEKYARGGLPALFMRACRDVLPDNRETVVLALREWHEVVYLAQRPGNRPLAVNYHLGMRLPAHTTASGKASLSLVPDDEVREIYTLTRPPAEHAGAGQPDVDLLIADLREIRERGYAIDDEQTAPGMVCLGVPITVAGSRATTAAVAVSLVKSTVTDEVLAEYVALIRLLADTLSTAEPGSD
;
A
#
# COMPACT_ATOMS: atom_id res chain seq x y z
N MET A 1 -9.21 -6.01 -9.45
CA MET A 1 -9.54 -7.43 -9.23
C MET A 1 -8.24 -8.12 -8.85
N ALA A 2 -8.04 -8.41 -7.56
CA ALA A 2 -6.79 -9.04 -7.10
C ALA A 2 -6.67 -10.43 -7.73
N VAL A 3 -5.68 -10.62 -8.58
CA VAL A 3 -5.33 -11.93 -9.13
C VAL A 3 -4.26 -12.52 -8.23
N TYR A 4 -4.67 -13.20 -7.16
CA TYR A 4 -3.78 -14.11 -6.45
C TYR A 4 -3.62 -15.34 -7.37
N GLY A 5 -2.46 -15.47 -7.97
CA GLY A 5 -2.10 -16.64 -8.75
C GLY A 5 -1.83 -17.84 -7.86
N GLU A 6 -2.86 -18.62 -7.64
CA GLU A 6 -2.88 -20.08 -7.44
C GLU A 6 -4.36 -20.47 -7.47
N GLY A 7 -4.72 -21.43 -8.36
CA GLY A 7 -6.10 -21.76 -8.71
C GLY A 7 -6.95 -22.34 -7.59
N GLY A 8 -7.20 -21.57 -6.55
CA GLY A 8 -8.19 -21.88 -5.53
C GLY A 8 -9.60 -21.51 -5.99
N ALA A 9 -10.60 -22.30 -5.63
CA ALA A 9 -12.00 -21.98 -5.92
C ALA A 9 -12.43 -20.70 -5.21
N ILE A 10 -12.73 -19.65 -5.97
CA ILE A 10 -13.27 -18.39 -5.43
C ILE A 10 -14.70 -18.67 -4.92
N VAL A 11 -14.97 -18.31 -3.67
CA VAL A 11 -16.32 -18.32 -3.10
C VAL A 11 -17.03 -17.00 -3.48
N PRO A 12 -18.02 -17.02 -4.40
CA PRO A 12 -18.59 -15.80 -4.97
C PRO A 12 -19.25 -14.87 -3.92
N SER A 13 -19.85 -15.44 -2.87
CA SER A 13 -20.47 -14.66 -1.80
C SER A 13 -19.47 -13.88 -0.96
N VAL A 14 -18.30 -14.46 -0.69
CA VAL A 14 -17.20 -13.79 0.03
C VAL A 14 -16.64 -12.66 -0.81
N ALA A 15 -16.36 -12.91 -2.10
CA ALA A 15 -15.88 -11.88 -3.01
C ALA A 15 -16.86 -10.70 -3.14
N ARG A 16 -18.17 -10.98 -3.19
CA ARG A 16 -19.20 -9.96 -3.20
C ARG A 16 -19.26 -9.17 -1.90
N ALA A 17 -19.10 -9.82 -0.76
CA ALA A 17 -19.08 -9.15 0.55
C ALA A 17 -17.90 -8.17 0.66
N ILE A 18 -16.71 -8.56 0.18
CA ILE A 18 -15.54 -7.68 0.11
C ILE A 18 -15.83 -6.45 -0.77
N ARG A 19 -16.39 -6.65 -1.98
CA ARG A 19 -16.76 -5.53 -2.86
C ARG A 19 -17.79 -4.59 -2.24
N VAL A 20 -18.71 -5.10 -1.43
CA VAL A 20 -19.64 -4.24 -0.66
C VAL A 20 -18.88 -3.38 0.34
N LEU A 21 -17.91 -3.94 1.07
CA LEU A 21 -17.09 -3.16 2.01
C LEU A 21 -16.26 -2.09 1.30
N GLU A 22 -15.65 -2.41 0.16
CA GLU A 22 -14.88 -1.45 -0.67
C GLU A 22 -15.80 -0.31 -1.17
N LEU A 23 -16.99 -0.66 -1.65
CA LEU A 23 -17.98 0.32 -2.10
C LEU A 23 -18.44 1.23 -0.95
N LEU A 24 -18.65 0.69 0.25
CA LEU A 24 -19.03 1.49 1.43
C LEU A 24 -17.86 2.37 1.90
N ALA A 25 -16.63 1.93 1.73
CA ALA A 25 -15.44 2.72 2.06
C ALA A 25 -15.32 3.97 1.18
N SER A 26 -15.70 3.88 -0.09
CA SER A 26 -15.70 5.02 -1.03
C SER A 26 -16.93 5.95 -0.91
N ALA A 27 -17.88 5.64 -0.03
CA ALA A 27 -19.10 6.42 0.16
C ALA A 27 -19.28 6.83 1.63
N PRO A 28 -18.63 7.91 2.10
CA PRO A 28 -18.66 8.32 3.52
C PRO A 28 -20.07 8.60 4.05
N ASP A 29 -20.96 9.11 3.20
CA ASP A 29 -22.37 9.37 3.53
C ASP A 29 -23.23 8.10 3.53
N GLY A 30 -22.63 6.95 3.22
CA GLY A 30 -23.29 5.66 3.12
C GLY A 30 -24.15 5.51 1.87
N LEU A 31 -24.58 4.28 1.61
CA LEU A 31 -25.40 3.88 0.45
C LEU A 31 -26.65 3.17 0.88
N THR A 32 -27.76 3.42 0.17
CA THR A 32 -28.98 2.63 0.28
C THR A 32 -28.78 1.23 -0.30
N LEU A 33 -29.62 0.27 0.09
CA LEU A 33 -29.56 -1.08 -0.46
C LEU A 33 -29.68 -1.10 -1.99
N THR A 34 -30.52 -0.24 -2.55
CA THR A 34 -30.75 -0.13 -4.00
C THR A 34 -29.48 0.38 -4.71
N GLU A 35 -28.80 1.36 -4.12
CA GLU A 35 -27.53 1.89 -4.64
C GLU A 35 -26.44 0.81 -4.62
N VAL A 36 -26.31 0.05 -3.52
CA VAL A 36 -25.36 -1.07 -3.42
C VAL A 36 -25.67 -2.15 -4.48
N ALA A 37 -26.94 -2.57 -4.60
CA ALA A 37 -27.35 -3.59 -5.56
C ALA A 37 -27.05 -3.16 -7.01
N ARG A 38 -27.31 -1.90 -7.33
CA ARG A 38 -27.08 -1.33 -8.68
C ARG A 38 -25.58 -1.20 -8.97
N ALA A 39 -24.80 -0.64 -8.03
CA ALA A 39 -23.35 -0.43 -8.23
C ALA A 39 -22.58 -1.74 -8.45
N LEU A 40 -23.02 -2.83 -7.83
CA LEU A 40 -22.38 -4.14 -7.92
C LEU A 40 -23.11 -5.12 -8.85
N GLU A 41 -24.09 -4.62 -9.61
CA GLU A 41 -24.88 -5.40 -10.58
C GLU A 41 -25.42 -6.72 -9.97
N MET A 42 -25.93 -6.68 -8.74
CA MET A 42 -26.43 -7.86 -8.04
C MET A 42 -27.93 -7.75 -7.71
N PRO A 43 -28.63 -8.90 -7.58
CA PRO A 43 -30.04 -8.90 -7.15
C PRO A 43 -30.19 -8.23 -5.77
N PRO A 44 -31.23 -7.42 -5.53
CA PRO A 44 -31.50 -6.77 -4.23
C PRO A 44 -31.55 -7.74 -3.05
N SER A 45 -32.06 -8.95 -3.25
CA SER A 45 -32.07 -9.99 -2.21
C SER A 45 -30.67 -10.43 -1.80
N SER A 46 -29.74 -10.56 -2.75
CA SER A 46 -28.33 -10.89 -2.48
C SER A 46 -27.63 -9.74 -1.76
N ALA A 47 -27.85 -8.49 -2.20
CA ALA A 47 -27.32 -7.31 -1.53
C ALA A 47 -27.82 -7.22 -0.08
N LEU A 48 -29.12 -7.48 0.15
CA LEU A 48 -29.71 -7.48 1.49
C LEU A 48 -29.07 -8.55 2.39
N ALA A 49 -28.91 -9.77 1.89
CA ALA A 49 -28.31 -10.86 2.65
C ALA A 49 -26.87 -10.52 3.05
N ILE A 50 -26.05 -10.02 2.11
CA ILE A 50 -24.67 -9.60 2.37
C ILE A 50 -24.62 -8.46 3.38
N CYS A 51 -25.36 -7.39 3.16
CA CYS A 51 -25.38 -6.24 4.07
C CYS A 51 -25.88 -6.63 5.47
N THR A 52 -26.82 -7.57 5.56
CA THR A 52 -27.30 -8.08 6.86
C THR A 52 -26.22 -8.84 7.58
N THR A 53 -25.51 -9.74 6.90
CA THR A 53 -24.40 -10.50 7.46
C THR A 53 -23.27 -9.56 7.91
N LEU A 54 -22.82 -8.64 7.04
CA LEU A 54 -21.78 -7.67 7.40
C LEU A 54 -22.16 -6.83 8.62
N ARG A 55 -23.44 -6.49 8.77
CA ARG A 55 -23.91 -5.77 9.95
C ARG A 55 -23.92 -6.65 11.20
N GLN A 56 -24.30 -7.93 11.11
CA GLN A 56 -24.26 -8.87 12.24
C GLN A 56 -22.83 -9.09 12.72
N GLU A 57 -21.87 -9.13 11.80
CA GLU A 57 -20.43 -9.24 12.07
C GLU A 57 -19.78 -7.91 12.49
N GLY A 58 -20.54 -6.80 12.55
CA GLY A 58 -20.03 -5.48 12.94
C GLY A 58 -19.17 -4.78 11.88
N LEU A 59 -19.07 -5.35 10.65
CA LEU A 59 -18.28 -4.80 9.55
C LEU A 59 -19.03 -3.72 8.76
N ALA A 60 -20.35 -3.67 8.90
CA ALA A 60 -21.20 -2.60 8.36
C ALA A 60 -22.16 -2.10 9.44
N ASN A 61 -22.61 -0.84 9.30
CA ASN A 61 -23.69 -0.24 10.08
C ASN A 61 -24.86 0.11 9.15
N ARG A 62 -26.03 0.38 9.75
CA ARG A 62 -27.17 0.94 9.06
C ARG A 62 -27.68 2.15 9.81
N THR A 63 -27.67 3.31 9.14
CA THR A 63 -28.15 4.58 9.70
C THR A 63 -29.68 4.60 9.84
N ARG A 64 -30.21 5.64 10.53
CA ARG A 64 -31.66 5.88 10.64
C ARG A 64 -32.32 6.07 9.27
N ASP A 65 -31.62 6.67 8.32
CA ASP A 65 -32.04 6.92 6.93
C ASP A 65 -31.89 5.70 6.03
N ARG A 66 -31.68 4.51 6.64
CA ARG A 66 -31.55 3.22 5.96
C ARG A 66 -30.36 3.12 5.02
N ARG A 67 -29.32 3.96 5.19
CA ARG A 67 -28.05 3.87 4.47
C ARG A 67 -27.10 2.92 5.20
N TYR A 68 -26.31 2.18 4.44
CA TYR A 68 -25.23 1.34 4.95
C TYR A 68 -23.91 2.10 4.90
N THR A 69 -23.11 2.01 5.96
CA THR A 69 -21.75 2.55 6.11
C THR A 69 -20.83 1.47 6.63
N LEU A 70 -19.52 1.70 6.61
CA LEU A 70 -18.59 0.81 7.30
C LEU A 70 -18.90 0.76 8.81
N GLY A 71 -18.76 -0.42 9.38
CA GLY A 71 -18.91 -0.66 10.82
C GLY A 71 -17.56 -0.63 11.57
N PRO A 72 -17.58 -0.41 12.91
CA PRO A 72 -16.35 -0.29 13.72
C PRO A 72 -15.54 -1.60 13.80
N GLY A 73 -16.09 -2.74 13.43
CA GLY A 73 -15.38 -4.02 13.35
C GLY A 73 -14.17 -3.96 12.40
N ILE A 74 -14.22 -3.09 11.37
CA ILE A 74 -13.08 -2.86 10.48
C ILE A 74 -11.88 -2.32 11.25
N LEU A 75 -12.07 -1.39 12.20
CA LEU A 75 -10.99 -0.84 13.02
C LEU A 75 -10.33 -1.90 13.89
N SER A 76 -11.12 -2.82 14.45
CA SER A 76 -10.58 -3.93 15.25
C SER A 76 -9.70 -4.88 14.45
N LEU A 77 -10.06 -5.15 13.20
CA LEU A 77 -9.25 -5.97 12.30
C LEU A 77 -7.96 -5.23 11.91
N ALA A 78 -8.08 -3.96 11.53
CA ALA A 78 -6.94 -3.11 11.15
C ALA A 78 -5.95 -2.95 12.32
N GLU A 79 -6.44 -2.75 13.56
CA GLU A 79 -5.60 -2.63 14.75
C GLU A 79 -4.81 -3.91 15.02
N LYS A 80 -5.46 -5.07 14.96
CA LYS A 80 -4.79 -6.36 15.13
C LYS A 80 -3.70 -6.59 14.08
N TYR A 81 -3.98 -6.22 12.83
CA TYR A 81 -3.00 -6.27 11.77
C TYR A 81 -1.80 -5.34 12.03
N ALA A 82 -2.07 -4.09 12.42
CA ALA A 82 -1.04 -3.08 12.68
C ALA A 82 -0.16 -3.39 13.91
N ARG A 83 -0.70 -4.12 14.89
CA ARG A 83 0.05 -4.54 16.10
C ARG A 83 0.94 -5.76 15.88
N GLY A 84 0.80 -6.46 14.76
CA GLY A 84 1.56 -7.68 14.46
C GLY A 84 2.54 -7.51 13.30
N GLY A 85 3.45 -8.46 13.18
CA GLY A 85 4.31 -8.62 12.02
C GLY A 85 5.13 -7.39 11.64
N LEU A 86 5.30 -7.19 10.34
CA LEU A 86 6.15 -6.15 9.77
C LEU A 86 5.75 -4.70 10.14
N PRO A 87 4.44 -4.32 10.25
CA PRO A 87 4.07 -2.98 10.71
C PRO A 87 4.53 -2.65 12.12
N ALA A 88 4.41 -3.61 13.05
CA ALA A 88 4.85 -3.41 14.44
C ALA A 88 6.38 -3.29 14.52
N LEU A 89 7.11 -4.12 13.76
CA LEU A 89 8.56 -4.03 13.63
C LEU A 89 9.00 -2.68 13.10
N PHE A 90 8.34 -2.19 12.04
CA PHE A 90 8.61 -0.87 11.46
C PHE A 90 8.43 0.25 12.49
N MET A 91 7.34 0.23 13.26
CA MET A 91 7.10 1.27 14.28
C MET A 91 8.14 1.23 15.41
N ARG A 92 8.66 0.05 15.77
CA ARG A 92 9.79 -0.09 16.72
C ARG A 92 11.07 0.48 16.12
N ALA A 93 11.47 -0.03 14.95
CA ALA A 93 12.69 0.39 14.27
C ALA A 93 12.72 1.91 14.01
N CYS A 94 11.59 2.50 13.65
CA CYS A 94 11.50 3.95 13.51
C CYS A 94 11.76 4.73 14.80
N ARG A 95 11.39 4.21 15.96
CA ARG A 95 11.69 4.88 17.25
C ARG A 95 13.18 4.87 17.54
N ASP A 96 13.87 3.80 17.19
CA ASP A 96 15.27 3.60 17.49
C ASP A 96 16.18 4.31 16.47
N VAL A 97 15.85 4.22 15.17
CA VAL A 97 16.66 4.76 14.06
C VAL A 97 16.35 6.22 13.76
N LEU A 98 15.11 6.66 13.98
CA LEU A 98 14.61 7.97 13.59
C LEU A 98 13.93 8.72 14.78
N PRO A 99 14.62 8.95 15.91
CA PRO A 99 14.00 9.56 17.10
C PRO A 99 13.42 10.95 16.80
N ASP A 100 14.14 11.78 16.06
CA ASP A 100 13.78 13.16 15.70
C ASP A 100 13.33 13.27 14.24
N ASN A 101 12.40 12.42 13.84
CA ASN A 101 11.97 12.33 12.45
C ASN A 101 11.29 13.61 11.95
N ARG A 102 11.89 14.26 10.97
CA ARG A 102 11.38 15.50 10.34
C ARG A 102 10.45 15.20 9.17
N GLU A 103 10.65 14.11 8.46
CA GLU A 103 9.97 13.76 7.22
C GLU A 103 9.09 12.52 7.41
N THR A 104 8.05 12.38 6.60
CA THR A 104 7.18 11.20 6.67
C THR A 104 7.90 9.98 6.09
N VAL A 105 7.97 8.91 6.89
CA VAL A 105 8.50 7.62 6.48
C VAL A 105 7.37 6.60 6.43
N VAL A 106 7.34 5.79 5.39
CA VAL A 106 6.31 4.78 5.16
C VAL A 106 6.92 3.39 4.99
N LEU A 107 6.16 2.39 5.40
CA LEU A 107 6.36 0.98 5.07
C LEU A 107 5.36 0.62 3.98
N ALA A 108 5.84 0.11 2.87
CA ALA A 108 5.03 -0.35 1.75
C ALA A 108 5.25 -1.82 1.45
N LEU A 109 4.17 -2.52 1.12
CA LEU A 109 4.18 -3.88 0.61
C LEU A 109 3.79 -3.85 -0.86
N ARG A 110 4.55 -4.54 -1.72
CA ARG A 110 4.17 -4.66 -3.13
C ARG A 110 3.17 -5.80 -3.31
N GLU A 111 2.09 -5.48 -3.98
CA GLU A 111 1.10 -6.42 -4.48
C GLU A 111 0.97 -6.25 -5.99
N TRP A 112 1.61 -7.14 -6.75
CA TRP A 112 1.66 -7.07 -8.22
C TRP A 112 2.27 -5.75 -8.73
N HIS A 113 1.48 -4.95 -9.42
CA HIS A 113 1.87 -3.65 -10.00
C HIS A 113 1.59 -2.45 -9.10
N GLU A 114 1.14 -2.69 -7.85
CA GLU A 114 0.85 -1.67 -6.85
C GLU A 114 1.66 -1.86 -5.59
N VAL A 115 1.77 -0.81 -4.80
CA VAL A 115 2.19 -0.86 -3.40
C VAL A 115 1.02 -0.50 -2.51
N VAL A 116 0.97 -1.15 -1.35
CA VAL A 116 0.02 -0.88 -0.26
C VAL A 116 0.79 -0.34 0.93
N TYR A 117 0.40 0.82 1.44
CA TYR A 117 1.03 1.40 2.63
C TYR A 117 0.50 0.75 3.91
N LEU A 118 1.37 0.01 4.60
CA LEU A 118 1.05 -0.77 5.79
C LEU A 118 1.21 0.00 7.08
N ALA A 119 2.17 0.92 7.14
CA ALA A 119 2.45 1.76 8.28
C ALA A 119 3.09 3.06 7.83
N GLN A 120 2.95 4.09 8.67
CA GLN A 120 3.66 5.35 8.50
C GLN A 120 4.12 5.90 9.84
N ARG A 121 5.26 6.58 9.83
CA ARG A 121 5.69 7.49 10.88
C ARG A 121 5.63 8.90 10.31
N PRO A 122 4.65 9.72 10.70
CA PRO A 122 4.55 11.10 10.23
C PRO A 122 5.77 11.91 10.63
N GLY A 123 6.21 12.80 9.75
CA GLY A 123 7.20 13.82 10.09
C GLY A 123 6.61 14.92 10.98
N ASN A 124 7.48 15.68 11.64
CA ASN A 124 7.07 16.79 12.49
C ASN A 124 7.01 18.16 11.77
N ARG A 125 7.17 18.18 10.44
CA ARG A 125 7.01 19.41 9.65
C ARG A 125 5.55 19.80 9.51
N PRO A 126 5.22 21.11 9.47
CA PRO A 126 3.85 21.60 9.29
C PRO A 126 3.18 21.13 7.99
N LEU A 127 3.98 20.84 6.95
CA LEU A 127 3.54 20.37 5.63
C LEU A 127 3.96 18.93 5.37
N ALA A 128 3.97 18.08 6.38
CA ALA A 128 4.25 16.65 6.20
C ALA A 128 3.19 16.00 5.32
N VAL A 129 3.62 15.15 4.37
CA VAL A 129 2.70 14.36 3.58
C VAL A 129 2.02 13.35 4.49
N ASN A 130 0.70 13.31 4.45
CA ASN A 130 -0.08 12.37 5.23
C ASN A 130 -0.62 11.28 4.31
N TYR A 131 -0.07 10.09 4.46
CA TYR A 131 -0.53 8.90 3.74
C TYR A 131 -1.61 8.18 4.57
N HIS A 132 -2.49 7.46 3.90
CA HIS A 132 -3.48 6.62 4.57
C HIS A 132 -3.01 5.16 4.61
N LEU A 133 -3.19 4.49 5.75
CA LEU A 133 -2.98 3.05 5.83
C LEU A 133 -3.92 2.33 4.85
N GLY A 134 -3.39 1.36 4.11
CA GLY A 134 -4.13 0.70 3.05
C GLY A 134 -4.17 1.48 1.72
N MET A 135 -3.59 2.68 1.64
CA MET A 135 -3.47 3.44 0.39
C MET A 135 -2.69 2.62 -0.64
N ARG A 136 -3.24 2.54 -1.86
CA ARG A 136 -2.64 1.83 -2.99
C ARG A 136 -2.13 2.83 -4.00
N LEU A 137 -0.92 2.61 -4.50
CA LEU A 137 -0.28 3.44 -5.51
C LEU A 137 0.44 2.57 -6.55
N PRO A 138 0.60 3.03 -7.80
CA PRO A 138 1.33 2.30 -8.81
C PRO A 138 2.80 2.09 -8.40
N ALA A 139 3.28 0.84 -8.48
CA ALA A 139 4.64 0.51 -8.08
C ALA A 139 5.70 1.14 -8.99
N HIS A 140 5.40 1.37 -10.27
CA HIS A 140 6.36 1.91 -11.22
C HIS A 140 6.60 3.43 -11.09
N THR A 141 5.74 4.16 -10.37
CA THR A 141 5.92 5.61 -10.15
C THR A 141 6.47 5.94 -8.77
N THR A 142 6.17 5.11 -7.77
CA THR A 142 6.58 5.38 -6.39
C THR A 142 8.00 4.88 -6.08
N ALA A 143 8.74 5.61 -5.24
CA ALA A 143 10.05 5.17 -4.77
C ALA A 143 9.99 3.80 -4.06
N SER A 144 8.98 3.59 -3.19
CA SER A 144 8.76 2.30 -2.51
C SER A 144 8.44 1.17 -3.49
N GLY A 145 7.68 1.47 -4.53
CA GLY A 145 7.31 0.48 -5.56
C GLY A 145 8.49 0.10 -6.43
N LYS A 146 9.24 1.06 -6.94
CA LYS A 146 10.46 0.81 -7.72
C LYS A 146 11.52 0.08 -6.90
N ALA A 147 11.69 0.44 -5.62
CA ALA A 147 12.55 -0.28 -4.71
C ALA A 147 12.10 -1.74 -4.53
N SER A 148 10.82 -2.00 -4.32
CA SER A 148 10.28 -3.37 -4.20
C SER A 148 10.41 -4.16 -5.51
N LEU A 149 10.13 -3.52 -6.67
CA LEU A 149 10.27 -4.13 -7.99
C LEU A 149 11.73 -4.47 -8.32
N SER A 150 12.71 -3.75 -7.76
CA SER A 150 14.13 -4.04 -8.00
C SER A 150 14.55 -5.41 -7.46
N LEU A 151 13.81 -6.00 -6.53
CA LEU A 151 14.03 -7.36 -6.02
C LEU A 151 13.44 -8.46 -6.94
N VAL A 152 12.68 -8.06 -7.96
CA VAL A 152 11.97 -8.97 -8.87
C VAL A 152 12.80 -9.17 -10.14
N PRO A 153 12.91 -10.40 -10.66
CA PRO A 153 13.56 -10.66 -11.96
C PRO A 153 12.91 -9.89 -13.11
N ASP A 154 13.71 -9.52 -14.11
CA ASP A 154 13.24 -8.70 -15.24
C ASP A 154 12.11 -9.34 -16.05
N ASP A 155 12.12 -10.67 -16.20
CA ASP A 155 11.08 -11.45 -16.87
C ASP A 155 9.76 -11.42 -16.09
N GLU A 156 9.82 -11.55 -14.78
CA GLU A 156 8.64 -11.46 -13.92
C GLU A 156 8.07 -10.02 -13.91
N VAL A 157 8.93 -8.99 -13.94
CA VAL A 157 8.47 -7.59 -14.09
C VAL A 157 7.70 -7.42 -15.39
N ARG A 158 8.17 -7.98 -16.52
CA ARG A 158 7.45 -7.97 -17.79
C ARG A 158 6.09 -8.67 -17.68
N GLU A 159 6.03 -9.80 -17.03
CA GLU A 159 4.79 -10.54 -16.82
C GLU A 159 3.78 -9.73 -16.02
N ILE A 160 4.19 -9.12 -14.91
CA ILE A 160 3.35 -8.26 -14.06
C ILE A 160 2.66 -7.18 -14.89
N TYR A 161 3.39 -6.44 -15.73
CA TYR A 161 2.83 -5.32 -16.50
C TYR A 161 2.16 -5.74 -17.82
N THR A 162 2.34 -6.98 -18.26
CA THR A 162 1.61 -7.55 -19.41
C THR A 162 0.24 -8.09 -18.98
N LEU A 163 0.18 -8.75 -17.83
CA LEU A 163 -1.04 -9.39 -17.32
C LEU A 163 -1.98 -8.44 -16.57
N THR A 164 -1.45 -7.35 -16.04
CA THR A 164 -2.22 -6.41 -15.22
C THR A 164 -2.48 -5.10 -15.95
N ARG A 165 -3.75 -4.70 -15.98
CA ARG A 165 -4.14 -3.37 -16.42
C ARG A 165 -4.31 -2.50 -15.17
N PRO A 166 -3.64 -1.33 -15.07
CA PRO A 166 -3.82 -0.43 -13.93
C PRO A 166 -5.30 -0.15 -13.69
N PRO A 167 -5.77 -0.10 -12.45
CA PRO A 167 -7.12 0.33 -12.13
C PRO A 167 -7.41 1.73 -12.69
N ALA A 168 -8.67 2.00 -13.05
CA ALA A 168 -9.08 3.31 -13.58
C ALA A 168 -8.77 4.47 -12.63
N GLU A 169 -8.72 4.21 -11.34
CA GLU A 169 -8.37 5.16 -10.27
C GLU A 169 -6.93 5.70 -10.39
N HIS A 170 -6.03 4.92 -11.00
CA HIS A 170 -4.64 5.30 -11.28
C HIS A 170 -4.38 5.57 -12.77
N ALA A 171 -5.43 5.83 -13.55
CA ALA A 171 -5.32 6.08 -14.99
C ALA A 171 -4.39 7.28 -15.33
N GLY A 172 -4.19 8.22 -14.39
CA GLY A 172 -3.25 9.33 -14.52
C GLY A 172 -1.78 8.92 -14.55
N ALA A 173 -1.43 7.77 -13.96
CA ALA A 173 -0.05 7.25 -13.97
C ALA A 173 0.31 6.51 -15.27
N GLY A 174 -0.69 6.13 -16.07
CA GLY A 174 -0.50 5.38 -17.32
C GLY A 174 0.09 3.99 -17.13
N GLN A 175 0.28 3.29 -18.25
CA GLN A 175 1.12 2.09 -18.24
C GLN A 175 2.58 2.50 -18.48
N PRO A 176 3.54 1.93 -17.73
CA PRO A 176 4.94 2.24 -17.96
C PRO A 176 5.41 1.67 -19.31
N ASP A 177 6.39 2.32 -19.90
CA ASP A 177 7.30 1.62 -20.82
C ASP A 177 8.11 0.63 -20.00
N VAL A 178 7.85 -0.65 -20.19
CA VAL A 178 8.42 -1.73 -19.37
C VAL A 178 9.93 -1.86 -19.58
N ASP A 179 10.43 -1.54 -20.75
CA ASP A 179 11.88 -1.59 -21.02
C ASP A 179 12.61 -0.45 -20.30
N LEU A 180 12.05 0.75 -20.28
CA LEU A 180 12.57 1.87 -19.51
C LEU A 180 12.47 1.61 -18.01
N LEU A 181 11.36 1.03 -17.55
CA LEU A 181 11.23 0.63 -16.14
C LEU A 181 12.31 -0.38 -15.74
N ILE A 182 12.55 -1.42 -16.53
CA ILE A 182 13.58 -2.42 -16.25
C ILE A 182 14.98 -1.79 -16.24
N ALA A 183 15.26 -0.82 -17.11
CA ALA A 183 16.52 -0.09 -17.09
C ALA A 183 16.69 0.69 -15.76
N ASP A 184 15.67 1.44 -15.30
CA ASP A 184 15.68 2.13 -13.99
C ASP A 184 15.84 1.11 -12.84
N LEU A 185 15.16 -0.03 -12.88
CA LEU A 185 15.29 -1.08 -11.85
C LEU A 185 16.71 -1.66 -11.77
N ARG A 186 17.42 -1.79 -12.88
CA ARG A 186 18.82 -2.22 -12.90
C ARG A 186 19.73 -1.20 -12.21
N GLU A 187 19.56 0.09 -12.52
CA GLU A 187 20.28 1.15 -11.82
C GLU A 187 19.97 1.18 -10.31
N ILE A 188 18.69 0.92 -9.94
CA ILE A 188 18.29 0.83 -8.53
C ILE A 188 18.98 -0.35 -7.83
N ARG A 189 19.13 -1.51 -8.49
CA ARG A 189 19.88 -2.66 -7.94
C ARG A 189 21.34 -2.31 -7.68
N GLU A 190 21.98 -1.56 -8.57
CA GLU A 190 23.39 -1.15 -8.44
C GLU A 190 23.57 -0.12 -7.31
N ARG A 191 22.75 0.93 -7.28
CA ARG A 191 22.88 1.99 -6.25
C ARG A 191 22.22 1.65 -4.91
N GLY A 192 21.31 0.64 -4.86
CA GLY A 192 20.66 0.14 -3.66
C GLY A 192 19.50 0.98 -3.12
N TYR A 193 18.99 1.95 -3.88
CA TYR A 193 17.79 2.74 -3.53
C TYR A 193 17.10 3.29 -4.78
N ALA A 194 15.82 3.54 -4.67
CA ALA A 194 14.99 4.15 -5.71
C ALA A 194 14.73 5.63 -5.41
N ILE A 195 14.54 6.39 -6.48
CA ILE A 195 14.10 7.80 -6.42
C ILE A 195 12.79 7.94 -7.21
N ASP A 196 11.83 8.63 -6.60
CA ASP A 196 10.68 9.20 -7.27
C ASP A 196 10.83 10.73 -7.21
N ASP A 197 11.14 11.33 -8.34
CA ASP A 197 11.25 12.79 -8.49
C ASP A 197 9.98 13.31 -9.16
N GLU A 198 9.01 13.74 -8.35
CA GLU A 198 7.72 14.32 -8.76
C GLU A 198 6.83 13.39 -9.60
N GLN A 199 7.14 12.09 -9.70
CA GLN A 199 6.32 11.14 -10.48
C GLN A 199 4.98 10.85 -9.79
N THR A 200 4.97 10.84 -8.45
CA THR A 200 3.78 10.59 -7.65
C THR A 200 3.09 11.88 -7.22
N ALA A 201 3.85 12.88 -6.81
CA ALA A 201 3.31 14.16 -6.33
C ALA A 201 4.22 15.33 -6.70
N PRO A 202 3.69 16.39 -7.36
CA PRO A 202 4.46 17.59 -7.66
C PRO A 202 5.09 18.22 -6.40
N GLY A 203 6.33 18.69 -6.51
CA GLY A 203 7.08 19.30 -5.41
C GLY A 203 7.66 18.32 -4.39
N MET A 204 7.57 17.01 -4.65
CA MET A 204 8.09 15.97 -3.77
C MET A 204 9.20 15.16 -4.41
N VAL A 205 10.20 14.81 -3.62
CA VAL A 205 11.20 13.78 -3.94
C VAL A 205 11.09 12.69 -2.90
N CYS A 206 10.88 11.45 -3.35
CA CYS A 206 10.80 10.31 -2.44
C CYS A 206 11.98 9.37 -2.67
N LEU A 207 12.51 8.82 -1.59
CA LEU A 207 13.55 7.80 -1.59
C LEU A 207 12.98 6.49 -1.08
N GLY A 208 13.30 5.37 -1.73
CA GLY A 208 12.84 4.04 -1.33
C GLY A 208 14.00 3.05 -1.24
N VAL A 209 14.01 2.23 -0.19
CA VAL A 209 14.96 1.13 -0.03
C VAL A 209 14.19 -0.17 0.14
N PRO A 210 14.54 -1.23 -0.62
CA PRO A 210 13.84 -2.51 -0.51
C PRO A 210 14.13 -3.20 0.82
N ILE A 211 13.16 -4.00 1.29
CA ILE A 211 13.29 -4.85 2.47
C ILE A 211 13.15 -6.30 2.02
N THR A 212 14.08 -7.14 2.42
CA THR A 212 13.98 -8.58 2.25
C THR A 212 13.19 -9.18 3.40
N VAL A 213 11.97 -9.64 3.13
CA VAL A 213 11.13 -10.27 4.15
C VAL A 213 11.49 -11.76 4.23
N ALA A 214 11.97 -12.21 5.39
CA ALA A 214 12.31 -13.60 5.61
C ALA A 214 11.11 -14.53 5.35
N GLY A 215 11.31 -15.59 4.58
CA GLY A 215 10.29 -16.63 4.33
C GLY A 215 9.36 -16.39 3.14
N SER A 216 9.43 -15.26 2.44
CA SER A 216 8.62 -15.02 1.24
C SER A 216 9.45 -14.47 0.08
N ARG A 217 9.62 -15.27 -0.99
CA ARG A 217 10.18 -14.77 -2.26
C ARG A 217 9.17 -13.96 -3.09
N ALA A 218 7.88 -14.19 -2.88
CA ALA A 218 6.83 -13.55 -3.66
C ALA A 218 6.42 -12.18 -3.10
N THR A 219 6.71 -11.89 -1.83
CA THR A 219 6.30 -10.67 -1.15
C THR A 219 7.50 -9.76 -0.97
N THR A 220 7.55 -8.68 -1.73
CA THR A 220 8.59 -7.66 -1.61
C THR A 220 8.03 -6.43 -0.93
N ALA A 221 8.81 -5.86 -0.02
CA ALA A 221 8.45 -4.66 0.73
C ALA A 221 9.53 -3.58 0.58
N ALA A 222 9.22 -2.36 0.97
CA ALA A 222 10.18 -1.27 1.00
C ALA A 222 9.82 -0.28 2.11
N VAL A 223 10.84 0.41 2.62
CA VAL A 223 10.67 1.66 3.35
C VAL A 223 10.91 2.82 2.40
N ALA A 224 10.18 3.90 2.59
CA ALA A 224 10.40 5.12 1.82
C ALA A 224 10.24 6.36 2.69
N VAL A 225 10.94 7.42 2.33
CA VAL A 225 10.83 8.75 2.92
C VAL A 225 10.41 9.75 1.85
N SER A 226 9.57 10.70 2.23
CA SER A 226 9.08 11.75 1.34
C SER A 226 9.65 13.10 1.76
N LEU A 227 10.36 13.74 0.85
CA LEU A 227 11.06 15.00 1.04
C LEU A 227 10.39 16.10 0.21
N VAL A 228 10.37 17.33 0.74
CA VAL A 228 9.95 18.49 -0.06
C VAL A 228 11.07 18.86 -1.03
N LYS A 229 10.83 18.80 -2.33
CA LYS A 229 11.85 18.98 -3.39
C LYS A 229 12.70 20.24 -3.22
N SER A 230 12.10 21.36 -2.87
CA SER A 230 12.81 22.63 -2.68
C SER A 230 13.81 22.65 -1.53
N THR A 231 13.78 21.64 -0.65
CA THR A 231 14.69 21.51 0.51
C THR A 231 15.73 20.40 0.33
N VAL A 232 15.71 19.69 -0.81
CA VAL A 232 16.61 18.59 -1.09
C VAL A 232 17.92 19.13 -1.67
N THR A 233 19.02 18.90 -0.98
CA THR A 233 20.40 19.06 -1.46
C THR A 233 21.05 17.68 -1.54
N ASP A 234 22.23 17.59 -2.15
CA ASP A 234 22.96 16.32 -2.23
C ASP A 234 23.29 15.77 -0.82
N GLU A 235 23.60 16.67 0.13
CA GLU A 235 23.87 16.28 1.52
C GLU A 235 22.62 15.72 2.20
N VAL A 236 21.47 16.40 2.04
CA VAL A 236 20.18 15.94 2.58
C VAL A 236 19.79 14.61 1.96
N LEU A 237 19.99 14.44 0.65
CA LEU A 237 19.74 13.18 -0.04
C LEU A 237 20.59 12.05 0.54
N ALA A 238 21.91 12.28 0.69
CA ALA A 238 22.84 11.30 1.25
C ALA A 238 22.48 10.92 2.70
N GLU A 239 22.12 11.89 3.54
CA GLU A 239 21.67 11.68 4.91
C GLU A 239 20.46 10.74 4.95
N TYR A 240 19.40 11.05 4.19
CA TYR A 240 18.18 10.24 4.20
C TYR A 240 18.38 8.87 3.55
N VAL A 241 19.22 8.74 2.53
CA VAL A 241 19.61 7.43 1.98
C VAL A 241 20.25 6.57 3.06
N ALA A 242 21.18 7.12 3.86
CA ALA A 242 21.82 6.39 4.95
C ALA A 242 20.81 5.97 6.03
N LEU A 243 19.92 6.88 6.43
CA LEU A 243 18.90 6.63 7.44
C LEU A 243 17.90 5.55 7.03
N ILE A 244 17.35 5.62 5.80
CA ILE A 244 16.38 4.62 5.36
C ILE A 244 17.02 3.28 5.04
N ARG A 245 18.31 3.23 4.66
CA ARG A 245 19.06 1.97 4.56
C ARG A 245 19.20 1.30 5.93
N LEU A 246 19.63 2.04 6.95
CA LEU A 246 19.72 1.51 8.31
C LEU A 246 18.36 0.98 8.79
N LEU A 247 17.27 1.68 8.50
CA LEU A 247 15.92 1.23 8.82
C LEU A 247 15.56 -0.06 8.05
N ALA A 248 15.86 -0.14 6.76
CA ALA A 248 15.61 -1.33 5.94
C ALA A 248 16.43 -2.54 6.41
N ASP A 249 17.69 -2.35 6.75
CA ASP A 249 18.58 -3.39 7.28
C ASP A 249 18.05 -3.92 8.62
N THR A 250 17.61 -3.02 9.53
CA THR A 250 17.02 -3.38 10.81
C THR A 250 15.76 -4.25 10.61
N LEU A 251 14.92 -3.92 9.62
CA LEU A 251 13.71 -4.68 9.31
C LEU A 251 13.99 -6.01 8.61
N SER A 252 15.04 -6.08 7.77
CA SER A 252 15.41 -7.30 7.04
C SER A 252 16.04 -8.36 7.95
N THR A 253 16.68 -7.93 9.04
CA THR A 253 17.32 -8.82 10.03
C THR A 253 16.41 -9.26 11.17
N ALA A 254 15.26 -8.58 11.35
CA ALA A 254 14.32 -8.91 12.40
C ALA A 254 13.55 -10.21 12.09
N GLU A 255 13.66 -11.21 12.95
CA GLU A 255 12.81 -12.40 12.86
C GLU A 255 11.35 -12.03 13.20
N PRO A 256 10.37 -12.38 12.34
CA PRO A 256 8.96 -12.21 12.69
C PRO A 256 8.59 -13.20 13.79
N GLY A 257 8.52 -12.75 15.04
CA GLY A 257 8.00 -13.58 16.14
C GLY A 257 8.85 -13.68 17.41
N SER A 258 9.85 -12.85 17.61
CA SER A 258 10.56 -12.77 18.90
C SER A 258 9.88 -11.71 19.81
N ASP A 259 8.81 -12.10 20.46
CA ASP A 259 8.30 -11.59 21.74
C ASP A 259 7.81 -12.78 22.57
#